data_8dc7025db654fc0df84aa80dd2ec522e
#
_entry.id   8dc7025db654fc0df84aa80dd2ec522e
#
_cell.length_a   1.000
_cell.length_b   1.000
_cell.length_c   1.000
_cell.angle_alpha   90.00
_cell.angle_beta   90.00
_cell.angle_gamma   90.00
#
_symmetry.space_group_name_H-M   'P 1'
#
loop_
_entity.id
_entity.type
_entity.pdbx_description
1 polymer ?
#
loop_
_entity_poly.entity_id
_entity_poly.type
_entity_poly.pdbx_seq_one_letter_code
_entity_poly.pdbx_strand_id
1 'polypeptide(L)'
;NGGDTVEIAIGDNLLIYPWIKKLVRINKSFIVQRGLPMRQMLESSARMSRYMHYTIGEKRQSIWIAQREGRAKDSDDRTQDSVLKMLAIRWIARSGEGDVVDRLMQMNIAPLSISYEFDPCDFLKAWEFQLKRDHPDYKKSTADDLKNMQTGLLGYKGRVHFHIAPCINDRLAVMDRKMPRQELFSHVSALIDREIHRGYRMYPCNYVAADLLAGTYVYAGHYTEEDRWKFLSYLEERIEHIQLANKDEDFLRTKILEMYANPLKNHLKAMEA
;
A
#
# COMPACT_ATOMS: atom_id res chain seq x y z
N ASN A 1 -10.91 11.93 -23.81
CA ASN A 1 -11.49 10.79 -23.09
C ASN A 1 -12.33 11.38 -21.96
N GLY A 2 -13.65 11.45 -22.10
CA GLY A 2 -14.58 12.08 -21.15
C GLY A 2 -14.83 11.29 -19.85
N GLY A 3 -13.81 10.64 -19.28
CA GLY A 3 -13.90 9.93 -18.02
C GLY A 3 -13.76 10.85 -16.82
N ASP A 4 -14.56 10.63 -15.79
CA ASP A 4 -14.46 11.33 -14.50
C ASP A 4 -13.39 10.68 -13.60
N THR A 5 -12.84 11.44 -12.63
CA THR A 5 -11.87 10.93 -11.67
C THR A 5 -12.56 10.10 -10.58
N VAL A 6 -11.81 9.14 -10.00
CA VAL A 6 -12.28 8.38 -8.83
C VAL A 6 -12.38 9.25 -7.58
N GLU A 7 -13.22 8.90 -6.63
CA GLU A 7 -13.18 9.48 -5.29
C GLU A 7 -12.06 8.81 -4.47
N ILE A 8 -11.31 9.59 -3.69
CA ILE A 8 -10.11 9.13 -3.00
C ILE A 8 -10.31 9.17 -1.48
N ALA A 9 -10.13 8.02 -0.81
CA ALA A 9 -10.10 7.97 0.65
C ALA A 9 -8.76 8.47 1.18
N ILE A 10 -8.76 9.53 2.00
CA ILE A 10 -7.54 10.15 2.53
C ILE A 10 -7.60 10.28 4.06
N GLY A 11 -6.50 9.98 4.75
CA GLY A 11 -6.40 10.17 6.19
C GLY A 11 -6.37 11.65 6.59
N ASP A 12 -7.03 11.99 7.70
CA ASP A 12 -7.11 13.35 8.24
C ASP A 12 -5.75 13.92 8.68
N ASN A 13 -4.80 13.05 9.03
CA ASN A 13 -3.43 13.44 9.38
C ASN A 13 -2.69 14.19 8.25
N LEU A 14 -3.13 14.07 7.00
CA LEU A 14 -2.55 14.79 5.86
C LEU A 14 -3.13 16.21 5.71
N LEU A 15 -4.20 16.55 6.42
CA LEU A 15 -4.92 17.83 6.29
C LEU A 15 -4.38 18.97 7.16
N ILE A 16 -3.20 18.82 7.72
CA ILE A 16 -2.58 19.81 8.62
C ILE A 16 -2.30 21.13 7.88
N TYR A 17 -1.92 21.05 6.61
CA TYR A 17 -1.56 22.21 5.81
C TYR A 17 -2.73 22.73 4.96
N PRO A 18 -3.00 24.06 4.94
CA PRO A 18 -4.14 24.64 4.17
C PRO A 18 -4.09 24.35 2.68
N TRP A 19 -2.90 24.30 2.07
CA TRP A 19 -2.77 24.00 0.65
C TRP A 19 -3.11 22.54 0.33
N ILE A 20 -2.79 21.60 1.23
CA ILE A 20 -3.17 20.18 1.09
C ILE A 20 -4.69 20.05 1.15
N LYS A 21 -5.37 20.78 2.04
CA LYS A 21 -6.84 20.78 2.11
C LYS A 21 -7.46 21.19 0.78
N LYS A 22 -6.89 22.19 0.10
CA LYS A 22 -7.35 22.63 -1.22
C LYS A 22 -7.13 21.53 -2.27
N LEU A 23 -5.92 20.97 -2.32
CA LEU A 23 -5.57 19.90 -3.27
C LEU A 23 -6.49 18.67 -3.11
N VAL A 24 -6.73 18.25 -1.88
CA VAL A 24 -7.61 17.12 -1.53
C VAL A 24 -9.03 17.35 -2.01
N ARG A 25 -9.58 18.58 -1.84
CA ARG A 25 -10.91 18.91 -2.31
C ARG A 25 -11.05 18.88 -3.84
N ILE A 26 -10.04 19.37 -4.55
CA ILE A 26 -10.02 19.35 -6.03
C ILE A 26 -10.02 17.90 -6.54
N ASN A 27 -9.33 16.99 -5.85
CA ASN A 27 -9.23 15.58 -6.23
C ASN A 27 -10.40 14.71 -5.72
N LYS A 28 -11.56 15.27 -5.41
CA LYS A 28 -12.74 14.53 -4.92
C LYS A 28 -12.44 13.62 -3.73
N SER A 29 -11.52 14.02 -2.84
CA SER A 29 -11.15 13.19 -1.71
C SER A 29 -12.14 13.31 -0.56
N PHE A 30 -12.41 12.19 0.11
CA PHE A 30 -13.16 12.17 1.36
C PHE A 30 -12.26 11.72 2.52
N ILE A 31 -12.59 12.18 3.73
CA ILE A 31 -11.68 12.08 4.87
C ILE A 31 -11.97 10.83 5.68
N VAL A 32 -10.93 10.03 5.94
CA VAL A 32 -10.91 8.92 6.90
C VAL A 32 -10.32 9.43 8.21
N GLN A 33 -11.13 9.49 9.25
CA GLN A 33 -10.69 9.91 10.58
C GLN A 33 -9.84 8.81 11.24
N ARG A 34 -8.73 9.21 11.86
CA ARG A 34 -7.78 8.32 12.53
C ARG A 34 -7.65 8.64 14.02
N GLY A 35 -7.13 7.69 14.79
CA GLY A 35 -6.82 7.91 16.21
C GLY A 35 -8.04 8.18 17.10
N LEU A 36 -9.24 7.81 16.67
CA LEU A 36 -10.47 7.99 17.45
C LEU A 36 -10.57 6.94 18.57
N PRO A 37 -11.22 7.29 19.71
CA PRO A 37 -11.64 6.31 20.71
C PRO A 37 -12.52 5.22 20.08
N MET A 38 -12.48 3.99 20.61
CA MET A 38 -13.10 2.80 20.02
C MET A 38 -14.56 3.02 19.57
N ARG A 39 -15.40 3.64 20.40
CA ARG A 39 -16.81 3.91 20.09
C ARG A 39 -16.95 4.84 18.88
N GLN A 40 -16.19 5.93 18.86
CA GLN A 40 -16.21 6.90 17.75
C GLN A 40 -15.62 6.31 16.47
N MET A 41 -14.64 5.43 16.60
CA MET A 41 -14.06 4.69 15.48
C MET A 41 -15.11 3.79 14.80
N LEU A 42 -15.93 3.08 15.57
CA LEU A 42 -17.02 2.25 15.03
C LEU A 42 -18.08 3.10 14.32
N GLU A 43 -18.48 4.23 14.89
CA GLU A 43 -19.44 5.16 14.28
C GLU A 43 -18.88 5.78 13.00
N SER A 44 -17.60 6.19 13.01
CA SER A 44 -16.89 6.72 11.85
C SER A 44 -16.77 5.67 10.74
N SER A 45 -16.41 4.43 11.08
CA SER A 45 -16.32 3.32 10.13
C SER A 45 -17.69 2.99 9.50
N ALA A 46 -18.76 2.99 10.31
CA ALA A 46 -20.11 2.76 9.80
C ALA A 46 -20.58 3.90 8.86
N ARG A 47 -20.26 5.14 9.18
CA ARG A 47 -20.54 6.30 8.31
C ARG A 47 -19.76 6.20 7.01
N MET A 48 -18.49 5.83 7.07
CA MET A 48 -17.61 5.64 5.92
C MET A 48 -18.12 4.53 5.01
N SER A 49 -18.45 3.37 5.57
CA SER A 49 -19.04 2.26 4.84
C SER A 49 -20.31 2.67 4.10
N ARG A 50 -21.23 3.38 4.78
CA ARG A 50 -22.45 3.91 4.13
C ARG A 50 -22.17 4.81 2.94
N TYR A 51 -21.21 5.73 3.12
CA TYR A 51 -20.83 6.65 2.06
C TYR A 51 -20.27 5.90 0.84
N MET A 52 -19.41 4.91 1.06
CA MET A 52 -18.81 4.11 -0.02
C MET A 52 -19.87 3.28 -0.75
N HIS A 53 -20.79 2.63 -0.03
CA HIS A 53 -21.91 1.89 -0.66
C HIS A 53 -22.80 2.82 -1.47
N TYR A 54 -23.13 4.00 -0.96
CA TYR A 54 -23.88 5.03 -1.70
C TYR A 54 -23.13 5.50 -2.95
N THR A 55 -21.83 5.77 -2.82
CA THR A 55 -20.99 6.23 -3.92
C THR A 55 -20.89 5.19 -5.05
N ILE A 56 -20.69 3.93 -4.71
CA ILE A 56 -20.56 2.85 -5.70
C ILE A 56 -21.93 2.48 -6.27
N GLY A 57 -22.92 2.24 -5.41
CA GLY A 57 -24.24 1.72 -5.81
C GLY A 57 -25.15 2.75 -6.48
N GLU A 58 -25.24 3.95 -5.90
CA GLU A 58 -26.19 4.97 -6.35
C GLU A 58 -25.54 6.04 -7.24
N LYS A 59 -24.40 6.62 -6.81
CA LYS A 59 -23.67 7.59 -7.64
C LYS A 59 -22.94 6.96 -8.83
N ARG A 60 -22.74 5.63 -8.80
CA ARG A 60 -21.98 4.88 -9.81
C ARG A 60 -20.57 5.45 -10.03
N GLN A 61 -19.95 5.90 -8.95
CA GLN A 61 -18.63 6.48 -8.95
C GLN A 61 -17.64 5.50 -8.33
N SER A 62 -16.48 5.35 -8.96
CA SER A 62 -15.39 4.51 -8.41
C SER A 62 -14.71 5.19 -7.22
N ILE A 63 -14.24 4.37 -6.27
CA ILE A 63 -13.49 4.81 -5.11
C ILE A 63 -12.10 4.17 -5.12
N TRP A 64 -11.08 4.95 -4.82
CA TRP A 64 -9.76 4.44 -4.49
C TRP A 64 -9.50 4.53 -2.98
N ILE A 65 -9.13 3.40 -2.39
CA ILE A 65 -8.78 3.28 -0.97
C ILE A 65 -7.51 2.44 -0.82
N ALA A 66 -6.63 2.87 0.08
CA ALA A 66 -5.45 2.07 0.41
C ALA A 66 -5.85 0.78 1.14
N GLN A 67 -5.16 -0.33 0.82
CA GLN A 67 -5.42 -1.66 1.40
C GLN A 67 -5.08 -1.76 2.90
N ARG A 68 -4.40 -0.75 3.46
CA ARG A 68 -3.98 -0.70 4.86
C ARG A 68 -3.83 0.71 5.37
N GLU A 69 -3.83 0.84 6.69
CA GLU A 69 -3.38 2.06 7.34
C GLU A 69 -1.85 2.14 7.36
N GLY A 70 -1.30 3.30 7.00
CA GLY A 70 0.14 3.52 6.90
C GLY A 70 0.76 2.91 5.65
N ARG A 71 2.08 2.82 5.63
CA ARG A 71 2.88 2.24 4.54
C ARG A 71 3.70 1.09 5.09
N ALA A 72 3.84 -0.01 4.36
CA ALA A 72 4.93 -0.95 4.59
C ALA A 72 6.23 -0.28 4.15
N LYS A 73 7.14 -0.06 5.11
CA LYS A 73 8.40 0.63 4.82
C LYS A 73 9.40 -0.25 4.11
N ASP A 74 9.27 -1.55 4.29
CA ASP A 74 10.05 -2.61 3.65
C ASP A 74 9.46 -3.12 2.33
N SER A 75 8.39 -2.46 1.84
CA SER A 75 7.64 -2.87 0.65
C SER A 75 7.02 -4.28 0.71
N ASP A 76 6.88 -4.86 1.90
CA ASP A 76 6.10 -6.07 2.16
C ASP A 76 4.66 -5.69 2.57
N ASP A 77 3.93 -5.07 1.66
CA ASP A 77 2.57 -4.62 1.91
C ASP A 77 1.58 -5.79 1.99
N ARG A 78 0.68 -5.69 3.00
CA ARG A 78 -0.39 -6.67 3.23
C ARG A 78 -1.72 -5.96 3.45
N THR A 79 -2.78 -6.53 2.92
CA THR A 79 -4.15 -6.04 3.14
C THR A 79 -4.54 -6.23 4.61
N GLN A 80 -5.04 -5.17 5.23
CA GLN A 80 -5.54 -5.25 6.60
C GLN A 80 -7.02 -5.65 6.61
N ASP A 81 -7.35 -6.69 7.37
CA ASP A 81 -8.74 -7.15 7.57
C ASP A 81 -9.68 -6.05 8.06
N SER A 82 -9.14 -5.05 8.78
CA SER A 82 -9.91 -3.90 9.25
C SER A 82 -10.52 -3.07 8.12
N VAL A 83 -9.84 -2.97 6.99
CA VAL A 83 -10.36 -2.29 5.79
C VAL A 83 -11.55 -3.07 5.23
N LEU A 84 -11.42 -4.39 5.10
CA LEU A 84 -12.51 -5.26 4.62
C LEU A 84 -13.69 -5.28 5.60
N LYS A 85 -13.41 -5.33 6.90
CA LYS A 85 -14.44 -5.23 7.94
C LYS A 85 -15.23 -3.92 7.81
N MET A 86 -14.54 -2.80 7.57
CA MET A 86 -15.17 -1.51 7.31
C MET A 86 -16.04 -1.54 6.05
N LEU A 87 -15.54 -2.09 4.92
CA LEU A 87 -16.31 -2.23 3.68
C LEU A 87 -17.57 -3.07 3.87
N ALA A 88 -17.51 -4.11 4.71
CA ALA A 88 -18.61 -5.04 4.96
C ALA A 88 -19.55 -4.62 6.09
N ILE A 89 -19.43 -3.43 6.72
CA ILE A 89 -20.34 -2.98 7.77
C ILE A 89 -21.77 -2.86 7.20
N ARG A 90 -22.72 -3.49 7.92
CA ARG A 90 -24.13 -3.44 7.57
C ARG A 90 -24.69 -2.03 7.77
N TRP A 91 -25.26 -1.43 6.74
CA TRP A 91 -26.19 -0.34 6.90
C TRP A 91 -27.59 -0.89 7.23
N ILE A 92 -28.14 -0.48 8.38
CA ILE A 92 -29.50 -0.77 8.81
C ILE A 92 -30.45 0.16 8.05
N ALA A 93 -30.83 -0.13 6.85
CA ALA A 93 -32.10 0.29 6.25
C ALA A 93 -32.16 -0.09 4.76
N ARG A 94 -33.09 -0.88 4.41
CA ARG A 94 -33.69 -1.10 3.08
C ARG A 94 -33.15 -2.16 2.13
N SER A 95 -32.01 -2.72 2.25
CA SER A 95 -31.66 -3.90 1.43
C SER A 95 -31.52 -5.12 2.31
N GLY A 96 -32.28 -6.11 1.97
CA GLY A 96 -32.45 -7.37 2.68
C GLY A 96 -31.16 -8.08 3.10
N GLU A 97 -31.38 -9.16 3.75
CA GLU A 97 -30.47 -10.13 4.32
C GLU A 97 -29.33 -10.58 3.39
N GLY A 98 -28.29 -9.73 3.20
CA GLY A 98 -27.04 -10.15 2.57
C GLY A 98 -26.02 -10.49 3.64
N ASP A 99 -25.25 -11.57 3.43
CA ASP A 99 -24.11 -11.89 4.29
C ASP A 99 -22.91 -10.98 4.03
N VAL A 100 -21.77 -11.26 4.67
CA VAL A 100 -20.52 -10.48 4.52
C VAL A 100 -20.01 -10.55 3.08
N VAL A 101 -20.12 -11.70 2.43
CA VAL A 101 -19.67 -11.92 1.05
C VAL A 101 -20.48 -11.06 0.09
N ASP A 102 -21.82 -11.05 0.22
CA ASP A 102 -22.70 -10.23 -0.65
C ASP A 102 -22.37 -8.74 -0.55
N ARG A 103 -22.05 -8.26 0.64
CA ARG A 103 -21.65 -6.86 0.86
C ARG A 103 -20.31 -6.52 0.24
N LEU A 104 -19.34 -7.42 0.33
CA LEU A 104 -18.04 -7.23 -0.34
C LEU A 104 -18.21 -7.28 -1.86
N MET A 105 -19.07 -8.17 -2.38
CA MET A 105 -19.39 -8.23 -3.81
C MET A 105 -20.05 -6.95 -4.33
N GLN A 106 -20.89 -6.29 -3.54
CA GLN A 106 -21.49 -4.99 -3.90
C GLN A 106 -20.44 -3.89 -4.08
N MET A 107 -19.27 -4.03 -3.45
CA MET A 107 -18.17 -3.07 -3.60
C MET A 107 -17.40 -3.21 -4.91
N ASN A 108 -17.55 -4.29 -5.66
CA ASN A 108 -16.84 -4.55 -6.92
C ASN A 108 -15.33 -4.30 -6.79
N ILE A 109 -14.69 -4.96 -5.83
CA ILE A 109 -13.29 -4.73 -5.48
C ILE A 109 -12.39 -5.17 -6.64
N ALA A 110 -11.64 -4.23 -7.20
CA ALA A 110 -10.60 -4.46 -8.19
C ALA A 110 -9.23 -4.10 -7.57
N PRO A 111 -8.36 -5.09 -7.27
CA PRO A 111 -7.06 -4.82 -6.71
C PRO A 111 -6.18 -4.01 -7.68
N LEU A 112 -5.53 -2.97 -7.17
CA LEU A 112 -4.63 -2.11 -7.94
C LEU A 112 -3.21 -2.25 -7.41
N SER A 113 -2.27 -2.65 -8.26
CA SER A 113 -0.84 -2.62 -7.97
C SER A 113 -0.14 -1.44 -8.63
N ILE A 114 0.83 -0.87 -7.91
CA ILE A 114 1.68 0.21 -8.40
C ILE A 114 3.14 -0.22 -8.18
N SER A 115 3.91 -0.29 -9.26
CA SER A 115 5.33 -0.64 -9.19
C SER A 115 6.17 0.56 -9.62
N TYR A 116 7.05 1.00 -8.75
CA TYR A 116 8.10 1.98 -9.04
C TYR A 116 9.43 1.26 -9.27
N GLU A 117 10.19 1.69 -10.27
CA GLU A 117 11.56 1.21 -10.45
C GLU A 117 12.45 1.64 -9.28
N PHE A 118 12.29 2.89 -8.83
CA PHE A 118 12.97 3.45 -7.67
C PHE A 118 11.97 4.08 -6.71
N ASP A 119 12.15 3.82 -5.42
CA ASP A 119 11.36 4.48 -4.38
C ASP A 119 12.06 5.76 -3.91
N PRO A 120 11.53 6.95 -4.22
CA PRO A 120 12.17 8.19 -3.82
C PRO A 120 12.32 8.37 -2.31
N CYS A 121 11.56 7.60 -1.52
CA CYS A 121 11.59 7.67 -0.05
C CYS A 121 12.42 6.56 0.62
N ASP A 122 13.13 5.73 -0.13
CA ASP A 122 13.86 4.56 0.40
C ASP A 122 14.85 4.92 1.51
N PHE A 123 15.68 5.95 1.31
CA PHE A 123 16.64 6.43 2.32
C PHE A 123 15.95 6.98 3.57
N LEU A 124 14.78 7.64 3.44
CA LEU A 124 14.00 8.14 4.57
C LEU A 124 13.38 7.00 5.36
N LYS A 125 12.98 5.92 4.67
CA LYS A 125 12.47 4.71 5.30
C LYS A 125 13.58 3.97 6.03
N ALA A 126 14.76 3.81 5.42
CA ALA A 126 15.94 3.19 6.04
C ALA A 126 16.40 3.98 7.27
N TRP A 127 16.48 5.31 7.16
CA TRP A 127 16.75 6.21 8.28
C TRP A 127 15.78 6.00 9.44
N GLU A 128 14.47 5.89 9.17
CA GLU A 128 13.46 5.65 10.20
C GLU A 128 13.59 4.26 10.83
N PHE A 129 13.99 3.23 10.05
CA PHE A 129 14.26 1.90 10.58
C PHE A 129 15.40 1.93 11.60
N GLN A 130 16.51 2.59 11.28
CA GLN A 130 17.62 2.71 12.21
C GLN A 130 17.24 3.51 13.46
N LEU A 131 16.56 4.64 13.32
CA LEU A 131 16.09 5.40 14.47
C LEU A 131 15.18 4.60 15.41
N LYS A 132 14.29 3.79 14.87
CA LYS A 132 13.42 2.94 15.69
C LYS A 132 14.16 1.78 16.35
N ARG A 133 15.19 1.26 15.71
CA ARG A 133 16.08 0.26 16.29
C ARG A 133 16.85 0.83 17.48
N ASP A 134 17.45 2.01 17.28
CA ASP A 134 18.34 2.63 18.25
C ASP A 134 17.58 3.38 19.37
N HIS A 135 16.36 3.85 19.06
CA HIS A 135 15.47 4.59 19.97
C HIS A 135 14.03 4.04 19.90
N PRO A 136 13.67 3.04 20.72
CA PRO A 136 12.34 2.41 20.69
C PRO A 136 11.17 3.39 20.85
N ASP A 137 11.38 4.49 21.59
CA ASP A 137 10.38 5.54 21.83
C ASP A 137 10.29 6.58 20.70
N TYR A 138 11.10 6.45 19.63
CA TYR A 138 11.08 7.39 18.53
C TYR A 138 9.70 7.46 17.88
N LYS A 139 9.16 8.66 17.80
CA LYS A 139 7.93 8.98 17.10
C LYS A 139 8.21 9.99 16.00
N LYS A 140 7.74 9.66 14.82
CA LYS A 140 7.84 10.52 13.64
C LYS A 140 7.13 11.85 13.88
N SER A 141 7.77 12.97 13.52
CA SER A 141 7.19 14.29 13.60
C SER A 141 6.31 14.62 12.38
N THR A 142 5.46 15.63 12.50
CA THR A 142 4.67 16.15 11.36
C THR A 142 5.56 16.73 10.26
N ALA A 143 6.73 17.29 10.61
CA ALA A 143 7.71 17.78 9.65
C ALA A 143 8.32 16.62 8.82
N ASP A 144 8.60 15.48 9.46
CA ASP A 144 9.07 14.28 8.77
C ASP A 144 8.01 13.74 7.80
N ASP A 145 6.73 13.80 8.18
CA ASP A 145 5.63 13.38 7.31
C ASP A 145 5.52 14.29 6.08
N LEU A 146 5.66 15.59 6.26
CA LEU A 146 5.69 16.54 5.14
C LEU A 146 6.88 16.30 4.22
N LYS A 147 8.08 16.11 4.77
CA LYS A 147 9.29 15.79 4.00
C LYS A 147 9.12 14.51 3.19
N ASN A 148 8.58 13.45 3.81
CA ASN A 148 8.29 12.20 3.11
C ASN A 148 7.28 12.38 1.98
N MET A 149 6.24 13.18 2.20
CA MET A 149 5.23 13.46 1.17
C MET A 149 5.83 14.25 0.01
N GLN A 150 6.59 15.30 0.26
CA GLN A 150 7.27 16.08 -0.77
C GLN A 150 8.27 15.24 -1.56
N THR A 151 9.11 14.46 -0.87
CA THR A 151 10.06 13.52 -1.50
C THR A 151 9.33 12.49 -2.35
N GLY A 152 8.23 11.92 -1.85
CA GLY A 152 7.43 10.95 -2.58
C GLY A 152 6.75 11.53 -3.82
N LEU A 153 6.32 12.78 -3.79
CA LEU A 153 5.70 13.44 -4.95
C LEU A 153 6.71 13.85 -6.02
N LEU A 154 7.80 14.48 -5.60
CA LEU A 154 8.74 15.16 -6.50
C LEU A 154 9.94 14.29 -6.88
N GLY A 155 10.26 13.28 -6.07
CA GLY A 155 11.45 12.45 -6.25
C GLY A 155 11.37 11.55 -7.47
N TYR A 156 12.54 11.19 -7.98
CA TYR A 156 12.70 10.32 -9.14
C TYR A 156 12.20 8.89 -8.84
N LYS A 157 11.40 8.32 -9.75
CA LYS A 157 10.79 6.99 -9.61
C LYS A 157 11.22 6.00 -10.68
N GLY A 158 12.00 6.47 -11.67
CA GLY A 158 12.28 5.68 -12.85
C GLY A 158 10.98 5.34 -13.61
N ARG A 159 10.87 4.11 -14.06
CA ARG A 159 9.66 3.60 -14.70
C ARG A 159 8.58 3.34 -13.66
N VAL A 160 7.33 3.66 -14.00
CA VAL A 160 6.17 3.44 -13.15
C VAL A 160 5.15 2.58 -13.88
N HIS A 161 4.65 1.55 -13.23
CA HIS A 161 3.64 0.66 -13.79
C HIS A 161 2.42 0.59 -12.88
N PHE A 162 1.24 0.72 -13.49
CA PHE A 162 -0.06 0.51 -12.84
C PHE A 162 -0.72 -0.72 -13.45
N HIS A 163 -1.20 -1.61 -12.61
CA HIS A 163 -1.99 -2.76 -13.03
C HIS A 163 -3.25 -2.88 -12.20
N ILE A 164 -4.40 -2.90 -12.87
CA ILE A 164 -5.71 -3.15 -12.24
C ILE A 164 -6.07 -4.60 -12.53
N ALA A 165 -6.12 -5.41 -11.48
CA ALA A 165 -6.58 -6.79 -11.58
C ALA A 165 -8.08 -6.86 -11.85
N PRO A 166 -8.59 -7.98 -12.40
CA PRO A 166 -10.03 -8.21 -12.52
C PRO A 166 -10.74 -8.08 -11.17
N CYS A 167 -12.02 -7.67 -11.21
CA CYS A 167 -12.86 -7.64 -10.01
C CYS A 167 -12.91 -9.03 -9.37
N ILE A 168 -12.75 -9.08 -8.03
CA ILE A 168 -12.69 -10.37 -7.30
C ILE A 168 -14.05 -11.02 -7.04
N ASN A 169 -15.16 -10.49 -7.56
CA ASN A 169 -16.50 -10.98 -7.28
C ASN A 169 -16.69 -12.46 -7.62
N ASP A 170 -16.14 -12.95 -8.72
CA ASP A 170 -16.23 -14.36 -9.11
C ASP A 170 -15.55 -15.29 -8.08
N ARG A 171 -14.45 -14.80 -7.47
CA ARG A 171 -13.76 -15.53 -6.39
C ARG A 171 -14.53 -15.47 -5.08
N LEU A 172 -15.16 -14.31 -4.78
CA LEU A 172 -16.02 -14.15 -3.61
C LEU A 172 -17.27 -15.04 -3.70
N ALA A 173 -17.88 -15.15 -4.88
CA ALA A 173 -19.10 -15.92 -5.09
C ALA A 173 -18.98 -17.41 -4.73
N VAL A 174 -17.79 -17.99 -4.88
CA VAL A 174 -17.49 -19.41 -4.60
C VAL A 174 -16.93 -19.67 -3.20
N MET A 175 -16.78 -18.63 -2.37
CA MET A 175 -16.30 -18.79 -0.99
C MET A 175 -17.33 -19.50 -0.10
N ASP A 176 -16.85 -20.32 0.84
CA ASP A 176 -17.70 -20.94 1.85
C ASP A 176 -18.29 -19.88 2.80
N ARG A 177 -19.58 -19.64 2.67
CA ARG A 177 -20.33 -18.65 3.49
C ARG A 177 -20.50 -19.07 4.95
N LYS A 178 -20.24 -20.35 5.28
CA LYS A 178 -20.28 -20.86 6.67
C LYS A 178 -18.96 -20.67 7.42
N MET A 179 -17.91 -20.25 6.72
CA MET A 179 -16.61 -19.97 7.32
C MET A 179 -16.71 -18.92 8.42
N PRO A 180 -15.98 -19.06 9.53
CA PRO A 180 -15.90 -18.03 10.58
C PRO A 180 -15.50 -16.67 9.99
N ARG A 181 -16.18 -15.60 10.42
CA ARG A 181 -15.97 -14.25 9.84
C ARG A 181 -14.50 -13.79 9.83
N GLN A 182 -13.75 -14.12 10.87
CA GLN A 182 -12.33 -13.71 10.93
C GLN A 182 -11.51 -14.42 9.85
N GLU A 183 -11.77 -15.71 9.65
CA GLU A 183 -11.13 -16.52 8.62
C GLU A 183 -11.53 -16.05 7.21
N LEU A 184 -12.81 -15.72 7.01
CA LEU A 184 -13.31 -15.15 5.75
C LEU A 184 -12.55 -13.86 5.38
N PHE A 185 -12.40 -12.90 6.32
CA PHE A 185 -11.66 -11.69 6.04
C PHE A 185 -10.19 -11.96 5.73
N SER A 186 -9.54 -12.87 6.45
CA SER A 186 -8.15 -13.24 6.17
C SER A 186 -7.99 -13.90 4.79
N HIS A 187 -8.94 -14.72 4.36
CA HIS A 187 -8.95 -15.30 3.00
C HIS A 187 -9.13 -14.22 1.92
N VAL A 188 -10.05 -13.27 2.14
CA VAL A 188 -10.25 -12.16 1.19
C VAL A 188 -9.03 -11.24 1.15
N SER A 189 -8.39 -10.94 2.30
CA SER A 189 -7.14 -10.19 2.36
C SER A 189 -6.03 -10.89 1.56
N ALA A 190 -5.86 -12.19 1.76
CA ALA A 190 -4.88 -13.00 1.04
C ALA A 190 -5.17 -13.05 -0.48
N LEU A 191 -6.44 -13.11 -0.88
CA LEU A 191 -6.85 -13.03 -2.28
C LEU A 191 -6.46 -11.68 -2.90
N ILE A 192 -6.74 -10.56 -2.22
CA ILE A 192 -6.38 -9.23 -2.69
C ILE A 192 -4.86 -9.09 -2.79
N ASP A 193 -4.12 -9.53 -1.76
CA ASP A 193 -2.65 -9.49 -1.75
C ASP A 193 -2.08 -10.29 -2.93
N ARG A 194 -2.61 -11.48 -3.19
CA ARG A 194 -2.18 -12.29 -4.32
C ARG A 194 -2.38 -11.58 -5.65
N GLU A 195 -3.54 -10.98 -5.89
CA GLU A 195 -3.81 -10.26 -7.13
C GLU A 195 -2.94 -9.00 -7.28
N ILE A 196 -2.67 -8.28 -6.18
CA ILE A 196 -1.73 -7.14 -6.17
C ILE A 196 -0.31 -7.62 -6.51
N HIS A 197 0.17 -8.67 -5.85
CA HIS A 197 1.52 -9.17 -6.03
C HIS A 197 1.73 -9.80 -7.43
N ARG A 198 0.72 -10.45 -8.00
CA ARG A 198 0.73 -10.91 -9.40
C ARG A 198 0.84 -9.75 -10.39
N GLY A 199 0.18 -8.64 -10.08
CA GLY A 199 0.18 -7.44 -10.90
C GLY A 199 1.46 -6.60 -10.81
N TYR A 200 2.42 -6.96 -9.97
CA TYR A 200 3.69 -6.24 -9.90
C TYR A 200 4.48 -6.35 -11.20
N ARG A 201 5.05 -5.23 -11.61
CA ARG A 201 6.09 -5.18 -12.63
C ARG A 201 7.46 -5.19 -11.96
N MET A 202 8.26 -6.23 -12.24
CA MET A 202 9.63 -6.30 -11.73
C MET A 202 10.59 -5.55 -12.65
N TYR A 203 11.56 -4.89 -12.05
CA TYR A 203 12.63 -4.16 -12.72
C TYR A 203 13.98 -4.78 -12.33
N PRO A 204 15.07 -4.55 -13.10
CA PRO A 204 16.39 -5.09 -12.80
C PRO A 204 16.83 -4.88 -11.34
N CYS A 205 16.55 -3.71 -10.74
CA CYS A 205 16.87 -3.40 -9.35
C CYS A 205 16.29 -4.40 -8.34
N ASN A 206 15.10 -4.97 -8.59
CA ASN A 206 14.47 -5.95 -7.72
C ASN A 206 15.27 -7.27 -7.68
N TYR A 207 15.74 -7.72 -8.83
CA TYR A 207 16.53 -8.95 -8.97
C TYR A 207 17.94 -8.77 -8.40
N VAL A 208 18.58 -7.63 -8.72
CA VAL A 208 19.90 -7.27 -8.17
C VAL A 208 19.84 -7.22 -6.64
N ALA A 209 18.83 -6.57 -6.06
CA ALA A 209 18.66 -6.47 -4.62
C ALA A 209 18.48 -7.85 -3.97
N ALA A 210 17.70 -8.74 -4.59
CA ALA A 210 17.50 -10.11 -4.09
C ALA A 210 18.78 -10.93 -4.10
N ASP A 211 19.55 -10.86 -5.18
CA ASP A 211 20.85 -11.56 -5.28
C ASP A 211 21.86 -10.99 -4.28
N LEU A 212 21.93 -9.68 -4.10
CA LEU A 212 22.83 -9.05 -3.10
C LEU A 212 22.49 -9.46 -1.68
N LEU A 213 21.20 -9.49 -1.31
CA LEU A 213 20.77 -9.92 0.03
C LEU A 213 21.07 -11.39 0.31
N ALA A 214 20.92 -12.24 -0.69
CA ALA A 214 21.14 -13.67 -0.58
C ALA A 214 22.61 -14.06 -0.77
N GLY A 215 23.47 -13.16 -1.23
CA GLY A 215 24.85 -13.47 -1.62
C GLY A 215 24.93 -14.45 -2.80
N THR A 216 23.99 -14.35 -3.75
CA THR A 216 23.83 -15.27 -4.88
C THR A 216 23.80 -14.52 -6.22
N TYR A 217 23.69 -15.30 -7.30
CA TYR A 217 23.48 -14.83 -8.68
C TYR A 217 22.32 -15.59 -9.34
N VAL A 218 21.34 -16.03 -8.56
CA VAL A 218 20.21 -16.84 -9.04
C VAL A 218 19.40 -16.09 -10.09
N TYR A 219 19.33 -14.77 -9.97
CA TYR A 219 18.57 -13.91 -10.88
C TYR A 219 19.44 -13.20 -11.94
N ALA A 220 20.70 -13.59 -12.12
CA ALA A 220 21.62 -12.93 -13.08
C ALA A 220 21.09 -12.88 -14.52
N GLY A 221 20.18 -13.79 -14.92
CA GLY A 221 19.53 -13.76 -16.22
C GLY A 221 18.47 -12.66 -16.40
N HIS A 222 18.11 -11.91 -15.33
CA HIS A 222 17.09 -10.87 -15.35
C HIS A 222 17.64 -9.44 -15.32
N TYR A 223 18.96 -9.26 -15.29
CA TYR A 223 19.63 -7.97 -15.32
C TYR A 223 20.97 -8.06 -16.03
N THR A 224 21.46 -6.94 -16.52
CA THR A 224 22.79 -6.81 -17.11
C THR A 224 23.79 -6.34 -16.03
N GLU A 225 25.11 -6.43 -16.33
CA GLU A 225 26.14 -5.83 -15.47
C GLU A 225 25.97 -4.30 -15.38
N GLU A 226 25.48 -3.65 -16.42
CA GLU A 226 25.16 -2.22 -16.40
C GLU A 226 24.03 -1.92 -15.44
N ASP A 227 22.93 -2.71 -15.45
CA ASP A 227 21.82 -2.58 -14.50
C ASP A 227 22.29 -2.76 -13.06
N ARG A 228 23.15 -3.75 -12.85
CA ARG A 228 23.75 -4.03 -11.55
C ARG A 228 24.58 -2.84 -11.05
N TRP A 229 25.45 -2.32 -11.89
CA TRP A 229 26.28 -1.15 -11.60
C TRP A 229 25.45 0.08 -11.30
N LYS A 230 24.44 0.35 -12.12
CA LYS A 230 23.50 1.46 -11.96
C LYS A 230 22.81 1.39 -10.61
N PHE A 231 22.32 0.20 -10.22
CA PHE A 231 21.64 0.02 -8.93
C PHE A 231 22.60 0.14 -7.76
N LEU A 232 23.82 -0.39 -7.84
CA LEU A 232 24.84 -0.23 -6.79
C LEU A 232 25.19 1.25 -6.59
N SER A 233 25.44 2.00 -7.65
CA SER A 233 25.73 3.44 -7.57
C SER A 233 24.57 4.21 -6.95
N TYR A 234 23.35 3.87 -7.34
CA TYR A 234 22.13 4.44 -6.74
C TYR A 234 22.07 4.13 -5.23
N LEU A 235 22.30 2.89 -4.83
CA LEU A 235 22.27 2.45 -3.44
C LEU A 235 23.26 3.24 -2.56
N GLU A 236 24.50 3.42 -3.04
CA GLU A 236 25.51 4.21 -2.32
C GLU A 236 25.07 5.67 -2.17
N GLU A 237 24.59 6.30 -3.24
CA GLU A 237 24.04 7.65 -3.19
C GLU A 237 22.91 7.79 -2.15
N ARG A 238 22.00 6.79 -2.10
CA ARG A 238 20.89 6.78 -1.11
C ARG A 238 21.40 6.69 0.31
N ILE A 239 22.42 5.86 0.57
CA ILE A 239 23.03 5.73 1.88
C ILE A 239 23.73 7.03 2.28
N GLU A 240 24.46 7.68 1.36
CA GLU A 240 25.13 8.96 1.62
C GLU A 240 24.15 10.06 2.04
N HIS A 241 22.93 10.08 1.49
CA HIS A 241 21.89 11.05 1.87
C HIS A 241 21.39 10.90 3.30
N ILE A 242 21.68 9.77 3.98
CA ILE A 242 21.22 9.53 5.35
C ILE A 242 22.18 10.22 6.34
N GLN A 243 21.65 11.15 7.12
CA GLN A 243 22.37 11.85 8.17
C GLN A 243 21.96 11.27 9.54
N LEU A 244 22.87 10.53 10.18
CA LEU A 244 22.73 9.99 11.53
C LEU A 244 24.08 10.06 12.25
N ALA A 245 24.06 10.40 13.53
CA ALA A 245 25.28 10.50 14.34
C ALA A 245 26.02 9.14 14.46
N ASN A 246 25.24 8.05 14.63
CA ASN A 246 25.73 6.68 14.72
C ASN A 246 25.24 5.89 13.49
N LYS A 247 25.61 6.35 12.30
CA LYS A 247 25.17 5.76 11.05
C LYS A 247 25.73 4.33 10.90
N ASP A 248 24.81 3.36 10.77
CA ASP A 248 25.13 1.95 10.54
C ASP A 248 24.85 1.63 9.06
N GLU A 249 25.89 1.78 8.23
CA GLU A 249 25.74 1.67 6.77
C GLU A 249 25.32 0.26 6.33
N ASP A 250 25.79 -0.79 6.99
CA ASP A 250 25.43 -2.17 6.65
C ASP A 250 23.95 -2.44 6.96
N PHE A 251 23.45 -1.95 8.09
CA PHE A 251 22.04 -2.03 8.43
C PHE A 251 21.18 -1.24 7.44
N LEU A 252 21.56 -0.02 7.12
CA LEU A 252 20.84 0.84 6.18
C LEU A 252 20.81 0.23 4.77
N ARG A 253 21.94 -0.30 4.31
CA ARG A 253 22.07 -1.03 3.05
C ARG A 253 21.13 -2.21 3.01
N THR A 254 21.13 -3.03 4.05
CA THR A 254 20.23 -4.19 4.17
C THR A 254 18.77 -3.73 4.09
N LYS A 255 18.38 -2.67 4.80
CA LYS A 255 17.00 -2.18 4.78
C LYS A 255 16.57 -1.63 3.42
N ILE A 256 17.45 -0.95 2.70
CA ILE A 256 17.14 -0.52 1.33
C ILE A 256 17.02 -1.73 0.40
N LEU A 257 17.95 -2.69 0.46
CA LEU A 257 17.87 -3.91 -0.35
C LEU A 257 16.58 -4.70 -0.10
N GLU A 258 16.14 -4.83 1.17
CA GLU A 258 14.87 -5.47 1.52
C GLU A 258 13.68 -4.81 0.81
N MET A 259 13.64 -3.47 0.72
CA MET A 259 12.57 -2.74 0.04
C MET A 259 12.46 -3.07 -1.45
N TYR A 260 13.59 -3.35 -2.10
CA TYR A 260 13.61 -3.73 -3.52
C TYR A 260 13.43 -5.24 -3.74
N ALA A 261 13.86 -6.09 -2.80
CA ALA A 261 13.75 -7.54 -2.92
C ALA A 261 12.37 -8.09 -2.53
N ASN A 262 11.68 -7.49 -1.53
CA ASN A 262 10.40 -7.99 -1.05
C ASN A 262 9.29 -8.01 -2.12
N PRO A 263 9.16 -7.02 -3.02
CA PRO A 263 8.20 -7.12 -4.12
C PRO A 263 8.44 -8.33 -5.02
N LEU A 264 9.71 -8.66 -5.33
CA LEU A 264 10.05 -9.85 -6.11
C LEU A 264 9.66 -11.14 -5.38
N LYS A 265 10.02 -11.25 -4.11
CA LYS A 265 9.64 -12.40 -3.26
C LYS A 265 8.12 -12.62 -3.24
N ASN A 266 7.36 -11.54 -3.07
CA ASN A 266 5.90 -11.60 -3.06
C ASN A 266 5.32 -11.95 -4.42
N HIS A 267 5.87 -11.39 -5.49
CA HIS A 267 5.47 -11.70 -6.86
C HIS A 267 5.67 -13.17 -7.19
N LEU A 268 6.87 -13.73 -6.94
CA LEU A 268 7.16 -15.14 -7.19
C LEU A 268 6.21 -16.05 -6.41
N LYS A 269 6.01 -15.80 -5.12
CA LYS A 269 5.07 -16.56 -4.29
C LYS A 269 3.63 -16.49 -4.83
N ALA A 270 3.20 -15.35 -5.36
CA ALA A 270 1.86 -15.18 -5.92
C ALA A 270 1.69 -15.88 -7.28
N MET A 271 2.77 -16.11 -8.01
CA MET A 271 2.77 -16.84 -9.29
C MET A 271 2.73 -18.36 -9.10
N GLU A 272 3.19 -18.88 -7.95
CA GLU A 272 3.15 -20.31 -7.60
C GLU A 272 1.78 -20.76 -7.04
N ALA A 273 0.96 -19.84 -6.54
CA ALA A 273 -0.34 -20.09 -5.88
C ALA A 273 -1.51 -19.91 -6.87
#